data_9a47dfd2ce493050f642337bad80942f
#
_entry.id   9a47dfd2ce493050f642337bad80942f
#
_cell.length_a   1.000
_cell.length_b   1.000
_cell.length_c   1.000
_cell.angle_alpha   90.00
_cell.angle_beta   90.00
_cell.angle_gamma   90.00
#
_symmetry.space_group_name_H-M   'P 1'
#
loop_
_entity.id
_entity.type
_entity.pdbx_description
1 polymer ?
#
loop_
_entity_poly.entity_id
_entity_poly.type
_entity_poly.pdbx_seq_one_letter_code
_entity_poly.pdbx_strand_id
1 'polypeptide(L)'
;MESLFFEFFITLLLGIICGEVSSTGEVVYAVNSGGPAHTDLNGVHFQADKLAVGTASDFGKSLSIGRVAPADQILYQTERYHFSNFGYSIPIKENGDYVLILKFCEVYFQGPRLKVRLRG
;
A
#
# COMPACT_ATOMS: atom_id res chain seq x y z
N MET A 1 8.17 -13.65 12.75
CA MET A 1 7.43 -12.42 13.05
C MET A 1 7.61 -11.94 14.49
N GLU A 2 7.57 -12.80 15.46
CA GLU A 2 7.81 -12.43 16.86
C GLU A 2 9.24 -11.91 17.11
N SER A 3 10.26 -12.44 16.44
CA SER A 3 11.64 -11.99 16.55
C SER A 3 11.86 -10.56 16.01
N LEU A 4 11.17 -10.16 14.95
CA LEU A 4 11.22 -8.81 14.39
C LEU A 4 10.62 -7.77 15.34
N PHE A 5 9.55 -8.14 16.06
CA PHE A 5 8.92 -7.28 17.07
C PHE A 5 9.80 -7.08 18.30
N PHE A 6 10.54 -8.12 18.68
CA PHE A 6 11.44 -8.09 19.80
C PHE A 6 12.69 -7.23 19.53
N GLU A 7 13.26 -7.32 18.34
CA GLU A 7 14.37 -6.46 17.91
C GLU A 7 13.97 -5.00 17.80
N PHE A 8 12.76 -4.71 17.31
CA PHE A 8 12.23 -3.35 17.29
C PHE A 8 12.10 -2.76 18.68
N PHE A 9 11.65 -3.54 19.66
CA PHE A 9 11.51 -3.11 21.05
C PHE A 9 12.86 -2.88 21.73
N ILE A 10 13.85 -3.72 21.49
CA ILE A 10 15.20 -3.57 22.00
C ILE A 10 15.88 -2.34 21.40
N THR A 11 15.72 -2.09 20.12
CA THR A 11 16.26 -0.91 19.44
C THR A 11 15.62 0.37 19.97
N LEU A 12 14.34 0.34 20.29
CA LEU A 12 13.65 1.45 20.92
C LEU A 12 14.10 1.70 22.37
N LEU A 13 14.42 0.64 23.11
CA LEU A 13 14.89 0.72 24.51
C LEU A 13 16.35 1.18 24.60
N LEU A 14 17.19 0.81 23.67
CA LEU A 14 18.56 1.27 23.52
C LEU A 14 18.68 2.64 22.86
N GLY A 15 17.60 3.16 22.36
CA GLY A 15 17.10 4.50 22.06
C GLY A 15 18.05 5.59 21.58
N ILE A 16 19.29 5.30 21.20
CA ILE A 16 20.26 6.37 20.94
C ILE A 16 21.09 6.09 19.68
N ILE A 17 20.96 4.92 19.11
CA ILE A 17 21.64 4.63 17.85
C ILE A 17 20.59 4.73 16.74
N CYS A 18 20.67 5.79 15.95
CA CYS A 18 19.99 5.91 14.65
C CYS A 18 20.36 4.74 13.77
N GLY A 19 19.76 3.59 14.02
CA GLY A 19 19.67 2.50 13.08
C GLY A 19 18.33 2.69 12.41
N GLU A 20 18.34 3.06 11.15
CA GLU A 20 17.15 2.87 10.32
C GLU A 20 16.79 1.41 10.47
N VAL A 21 15.60 1.13 11.05
CA VAL A 21 15.01 -0.19 10.95
C VAL A 21 14.62 -0.35 9.50
N SER A 22 15.58 -0.72 8.69
CA SER A 22 15.35 -1.18 7.36
C SER A 22 14.43 -2.40 7.49
N SER A 23 13.20 -2.27 7.03
CA SER A 23 12.34 -3.41 6.80
C SER A 23 13.13 -4.38 5.92
N THR A 24 13.60 -5.48 6.49
CA THR A 24 14.49 -6.43 5.82
C THR A 24 13.75 -7.32 4.83
N GLY A 25 12.49 -7.04 4.54
CA GLY A 25 11.70 -7.75 3.55
C GLY A 25 11.91 -7.20 2.15
N GLU A 26 12.28 -8.07 1.22
CA GLU A 26 12.27 -7.73 -0.20
C GLU A 26 10.84 -7.47 -0.66
N VAL A 27 10.63 -6.36 -1.36
CA VAL A 27 9.33 -6.07 -1.99
C VAL A 27 9.22 -6.85 -3.29
N VAL A 28 8.39 -7.87 -3.28
CA VAL A 28 8.18 -8.74 -4.46
C VAL A 28 7.29 -8.07 -5.50
N TYR A 29 6.30 -7.30 -5.04
CA TYR A 29 5.33 -6.65 -5.90
C TYR A 29 4.74 -5.42 -5.21
N ALA A 30 4.60 -4.33 -5.95
CA ALA A 30 3.88 -3.15 -5.50
C ALA A 30 3.18 -2.50 -6.71
N VAL A 31 1.94 -2.08 -6.53
CA VAL A 31 1.15 -1.40 -7.55
C VAL A 31 0.36 -0.25 -6.92
N ASN A 32 0.31 0.88 -7.61
CA ASN A 32 -0.57 1.99 -7.25
C ASN A 32 -1.93 1.79 -7.93
N SER A 33 -2.87 1.21 -7.22
CA SER A 33 -4.18 0.84 -7.76
C SER A 33 -4.93 2.05 -8.34
N GLY A 34 -5.31 1.94 -9.61
CA GLY A 34 -5.99 3.00 -10.36
C GLY A 34 -5.11 4.21 -10.70
N GLY A 35 -3.82 4.17 -10.41
CA GLY A 35 -2.93 5.32 -10.52
C GLY A 35 -1.64 5.09 -11.30
N PRO A 36 -0.84 6.16 -11.43
CA PRO A 36 0.46 6.10 -12.09
C PRO A 36 1.53 5.41 -11.22
N ALA A 37 2.66 5.09 -11.84
CA ALA A 37 3.83 4.63 -11.09
C ALA A 37 4.30 5.71 -10.12
N HIS A 38 4.79 5.27 -8.95
CA HIS A 38 5.31 6.14 -7.92
C HIS A 38 6.37 5.41 -7.09
N THR A 39 7.42 6.12 -6.72
CA THR A 39 8.39 5.62 -5.74
C THR A 39 8.18 6.38 -4.44
N ASP A 40 7.87 5.65 -3.37
CA ASP A 40 7.61 6.27 -2.08
C ASP A 40 8.90 6.72 -1.35
N LEU A 41 8.73 7.42 -0.25
CA LEU A 41 9.84 7.93 0.56
C LEU A 41 10.73 6.83 1.14
N ASN A 42 10.24 5.60 1.21
CA ASN A 42 11.02 4.43 1.64
C ASN A 42 11.75 3.75 0.48
N GLY A 43 11.65 4.29 -0.74
CA GLY A 43 12.28 3.73 -1.92
C GLY A 43 11.52 2.58 -2.56
N VAL A 44 10.29 2.29 -2.13
CA VAL A 44 9.46 1.26 -2.75
C VAL A 44 8.87 1.78 -4.04
N HIS A 45 9.15 1.09 -5.14
CA HIS A 45 8.63 1.44 -6.44
C HIS A 45 7.29 0.75 -6.70
N PHE A 46 6.22 1.54 -6.68
CA PHE A 46 4.87 1.12 -7.05
C PHE A 46 4.70 1.24 -8.56
N GLN A 47 4.35 0.16 -9.21
CA GLN A 47 4.06 0.15 -10.64
C GLN A 47 2.76 0.90 -10.93
N ALA A 48 2.64 1.45 -12.14
CA ALA A 48 1.38 1.96 -12.63
C ALA A 48 0.37 0.81 -12.77
N ASP A 49 -0.89 1.10 -12.45
CA ASP A 49 -1.97 0.14 -12.63
C ASP A 49 -2.33 -0.01 -14.12
N LYS A 50 -2.03 -1.16 -14.67
CA LYS A 50 -2.35 -1.53 -16.06
C LYS A 50 -3.53 -2.49 -16.18
N LEU A 51 -4.25 -2.73 -15.08
CA LEU A 51 -5.38 -3.65 -15.10
C LEU A 51 -6.51 -3.10 -16.00
N ALA A 52 -7.04 -3.96 -16.85
CA ALA A 52 -8.11 -3.59 -17.78
C ALA A 52 -9.53 -3.73 -17.18
N VAL A 53 -9.65 -4.44 -16.05
CA VAL A 53 -10.93 -4.72 -15.40
C VAL A 53 -11.29 -3.61 -14.42
N GLY A 54 -12.57 -3.26 -14.38
CA GLY A 54 -13.08 -2.24 -13.48
C GLY A 54 -12.77 -0.82 -13.94
N THR A 55 -12.92 0.12 -13.01
CA THR A 55 -12.76 1.55 -13.25
C THR A 55 -11.64 2.09 -12.38
N ALA A 56 -10.66 2.72 -13.00
CA ALA A 56 -9.67 3.52 -12.29
C ALA A 56 -10.27 4.90 -11.98
N SER A 57 -10.09 5.38 -10.76
CA SER A 57 -10.55 6.69 -10.31
C SER A 57 -9.39 7.47 -9.71
N ASP A 58 -9.31 8.73 -10.03
CA ASP A 58 -8.37 9.70 -9.48
C ASP A 58 -9.09 10.83 -8.70
N PHE A 59 -10.31 10.57 -8.31
CA PHE A 59 -11.13 11.53 -7.55
C PHE A 59 -10.43 12.04 -6.29
N GLY A 60 -9.71 11.17 -5.61
CA GLY A 60 -8.95 11.50 -4.40
C GLY A 60 -7.84 12.53 -4.60
N LYS A 61 -7.42 12.82 -5.84
CA LYS A 61 -6.46 13.89 -6.13
C LYS A 61 -6.96 15.28 -5.76
N SER A 62 -8.27 15.46 -5.69
CA SER A 62 -8.90 16.70 -5.22
C SER A 62 -8.89 16.84 -3.69
N LEU A 63 -8.47 15.80 -2.99
CA LEU A 63 -8.51 15.71 -1.53
C LEU A 63 -7.09 15.70 -0.95
N SER A 64 -6.95 16.25 0.25
CA SER A 64 -5.75 16.13 1.05
C SER A 64 -5.87 14.91 1.96
N ILE A 65 -4.91 14.00 1.86
CA ILE A 65 -4.89 12.79 2.68
C ILE A 65 -4.13 13.07 3.97
N GLY A 66 -4.83 13.01 5.09
CA GLY A 66 -4.23 13.19 6.41
C GLY A 66 -3.28 12.06 6.80
N ARG A 67 -2.28 12.35 7.61
CA ARG A 67 -1.30 11.41 8.17
C ARG A 67 -0.41 10.70 7.13
N VAL A 68 -0.32 11.24 5.94
CA VAL A 68 0.54 10.76 4.87
C VAL A 68 1.43 11.91 4.42
N ALA A 69 2.72 11.63 4.20
CA ALA A 69 3.64 12.61 3.66
C ALA A 69 3.12 13.14 2.32
N PRO A 70 3.19 14.44 2.04
CA PRO A 70 2.67 15.03 0.79
C PRO A 70 3.18 14.34 -0.46
N ALA A 71 4.44 13.91 -0.47
CA ALA A 71 5.05 13.22 -1.60
C ALA A 71 4.39 11.85 -1.91
N ASP A 72 3.80 11.20 -0.91
CA ASP A 72 3.24 9.84 -1.02
C ASP A 72 1.71 9.82 -1.07
N GLN A 73 1.05 10.97 -1.06
CA GLN A 73 -0.42 11.04 -1.08
C GLN A 73 -1.03 10.38 -2.31
N ILE A 74 -0.33 10.37 -3.43
CA ILE A 74 -0.81 9.75 -4.68
C ILE A 74 -1.16 8.27 -4.50
N LEU A 75 -0.50 7.56 -3.59
CA LEU A 75 -0.79 6.15 -3.28
C LEU A 75 -2.14 5.93 -2.58
N TYR A 76 -2.77 7.02 -2.12
CA TYR A 76 -4.06 7.01 -1.42
C TYR A 76 -5.13 7.83 -2.14
N GLN A 77 -4.76 8.55 -3.18
CA GLN A 77 -5.65 9.44 -3.94
C GLN A 77 -6.21 8.78 -5.20
N THR A 78 -5.69 7.62 -5.56
CA THR A 78 -6.18 6.84 -6.69
C THR A 78 -6.68 5.49 -6.20
N GLU A 79 -7.66 4.95 -6.90
CA GLU A 79 -8.24 3.66 -6.59
C GLU A 79 -8.74 2.95 -7.85
N ARG A 80 -8.92 1.66 -7.77
CA ARG A 80 -9.66 0.88 -8.76
C ARG A 80 -10.83 0.20 -8.09
N TYR A 81 -12.00 0.32 -8.67
CA TYR A 81 -13.20 -0.34 -8.18
C TYR A 81 -13.92 -1.11 -9.30
N HIS A 82 -14.72 -2.06 -8.91
CA HIS A 82 -15.59 -2.83 -9.79
C HIS A 82 -16.78 -3.37 -8.99
N PHE A 83 -17.92 -3.56 -9.66
CA PHE A 83 -19.13 -4.08 -9.02
C PHE A 83 -19.13 -5.62 -8.87
N SER A 84 -18.22 -6.29 -9.55
CA SER A 84 -17.95 -7.72 -9.37
C SER A 84 -16.51 -7.95 -8.91
N ASN A 85 -16.18 -9.18 -8.56
CA ASN A 85 -14.84 -9.52 -8.09
C ASN A 85 -13.80 -9.27 -9.18
N PHE A 86 -12.69 -8.68 -8.79
CA PHE A 86 -11.49 -8.56 -9.60
C PHE A 86 -10.26 -8.76 -8.73
N GLY A 87 -9.09 -8.92 -9.31
CA GLY A 87 -7.87 -9.13 -8.55
C GLY A 87 -6.62 -8.81 -9.34
N TYR A 88 -5.54 -8.67 -8.60
CA TYR A 88 -4.19 -8.55 -9.13
C TYR A 88 -3.47 -9.88 -9.02
N SER A 89 -2.79 -10.27 -10.09
CA SER A 89 -1.92 -11.45 -10.06
C SER A 89 -0.52 -11.01 -9.60
N ILE A 90 -0.06 -11.61 -8.51
CA ILE A 90 1.25 -11.32 -7.94
C ILE A 90 2.21 -12.43 -8.34
N PRO A 91 3.29 -12.13 -9.08
CA PRO A 91 4.26 -13.13 -9.48
C PRO A 91 5.13 -13.53 -8.27
N ILE A 92 4.93 -14.73 -7.76
CA ILE A 92 5.71 -15.31 -6.67
C ILE A 92 6.67 -16.33 -7.25
N LYS A 93 7.97 -16.17 -7.01
CA LYS A 93 9.02 -17.04 -7.54
C LYS A 93 9.35 -18.22 -6.63
N GLU A 94 9.18 -18.05 -5.33
CA GLU A 94 9.57 -19.01 -4.32
C GLU A 94 8.43 -19.28 -3.35
N ASN A 95 8.33 -20.50 -2.85
CA ASN A 95 7.40 -20.82 -1.78
C ASN A 95 7.88 -20.21 -0.46
N GLY A 96 6.98 -19.66 0.31
CA GLY A 96 7.31 -19.03 1.59
C GLY A 96 6.15 -18.20 2.13
N ASP A 97 6.41 -17.53 3.23
CA ASP A 97 5.46 -16.64 3.86
C ASP A 97 5.64 -15.22 3.30
N TYR A 98 4.54 -14.59 2.94
CA TYR A 98 4.52 -13.25 2.39
C TYR A 98 3.60 -12.34 3.22
N VAL A 99 4.00 -11.09 3.35
CA VAL A 99 3.17 -10.07 4.01
C VAL A 99 2.51 -9.22 2.94
N LEU A 100 1.19 -9.16 2.95
CA LEU A 100 0.41 -8.26 2.11
C LEU A 100 0.15 -6.96 2.85
N ILE A 101 0.65 -5.85 2.31
CA ILE A 101 0.39 -4.51 2.85
C ILE A 101 -0.57 -3.80 1.91
N LEU A 102 -1.76 -3.49 2.41
CA LEU A 102 -2.74 -2.70 1.71
C LEU A 102 -2.71 -1.27 2.24
N LYS A 103 -2.37 -0.32 1.38
CA LYS A 103 -2.49 1.13 1.64
C LYS A 103 -3.86 1.55 1.14
N PHE A 104 -4.72 2.01 2.04
CA PHE A 104 -6.12 2.24 1.72
C PHE A 104 -6.64 3.54 2.33
N CYS A 105 -7.34 4.31 1.51
CA CYS A 105 -8.12 5.44 1.95
C CYS A 105 -9.41 5.50 1.11
N GLU A 106 -10.56 5.53 1.78
CA GLU A 106 -11.84 5.72 1.08
C GLU A 106 -12.00 7.18 0.70
N VAL A 107 -11.85 7.47 -0.58
CA VAL A 107 -11.92 8.84 -1.10
C VAL A 107 -13.09 9.08 -2.05
N TYR A 108 -13.72 8.03 -2.53
CA TYR A 108 -14.77 8.12 -3.54
C TYR A 108 -16.18 7.95 -2.96
N PHE A 109 -16.40 6.94 -2.13
CA PHE A 109 -17.69 6.63 -1.55
C PHE A 109 -17.87 7.32 -0.21
N GLN A 110 -18.56 8.44 -0.21
CA GLN A 110 -18.77 9.26 1.00
C GLN A 110 -20.02 8.85 1.81
N GLY A 111 -20.76 7.85 1.35
CA GLY A 111 -21.96 7.37 2.03
C GLY A 111 -21.67 6.28 3.07
N PRO A 112 -22.39 6.26 4.21
CA PRO A 112 -22.09 5.34 5.31
C PRO A 112 -22.31 3.85 5.01
N ARG A 113 -22.87 3.51 3.85
CA ARG A 113 -23.14 2.11 3.44
C ARG A 113 -22.36 1.67 2.21
N LEU A 114 -21.58 2.55 1.62
CA LEU A 114 -20.74 2.23 0.48
C LEU A 114 -19.40 1.78 1.02
N LYS A 115 -19.20 0.48 1.11
CA LYS A 115 -17.97 -0.13 1.64
C LYS A 115 -17.26 -0.90 0.54
N VAL A 116 -15.98 -0.65 0.42
CA VAL A 116 -15.09 -1.54 -0.33
C VAL A 116 -14.92 -2.83 0.48
N ARG A 117 -15.14 -3.96 -0.14
CA ARG A 117 -14.82 -5.27 0.42
C ARG A 117 -13.55 -5.81 -0.21
N LEU A 118 -12.57 -6.07 0.62
CA LEU A 118 -11.42 -6.88 0.26
C LEU A 118 -11.76 -8.33 0.59
N ARG A 119 -11.55 -9.24 -0.35
CA ARG A 119 -11.61 -10.68 -0.13
C ARG A 119 -10.20 -11.22 -0.32
N GLY A 120 -9.66 -11.83 0.71
CA GLY A 120 -8.50 -12.68 0.65
C GLY A 120 -8.87 -14.10 0.26
#